data_2800525a64e60ee86bebec8d2162d08d
#
_entry.id   2800525a64e60ee86bebec8d2162d08d
#
_cell.length_a   1.000
_cell.length_b   1.000
_cell.length_c   1.000
_cell.angle_alpha   90.00
_cell.angle_beta   90.00
_cell.angle_gamma   90.00
#
_symmetry.space_group_name_H-M   'P 1'
#
loop_
_entity.id
_entity.type
_entity.pdbx_description
1 polymer ?
#
loop_
_entity_poly.entity_id
_entity_poly.type
_entity_poly.pdbx_seq_one_letter_code
_entity_poly.pdbx_strand_id
1 'polypeptide(L)'
;GIVWIGPSPETIRSMGDKIESRKLVSKLGLNPVPGQLKPSRLRREAIKDAESFGYPVALKAAHGGGGKGLRIVQNEAELIENFEIVKRESEAYFGSDQIYVEKFIKPARHIETQILSDKYGNTLYLGERDCSLQRRNQKLIEESPPEWLSDYGRERLKEYTLKIASNSNYINAGTIEFLADSDENFYFLEMNTRLQVEHTVTEMRYGIDLVKEQIKIALGNSLEDYKLEPRGHSIEFRINAEDPTNNFLPTPGTITEYREPTGNGVRVDGW
;
A
#
# COMPACT_ATOMS: atom_id res chain seq x y z
N GLY A 1 32.55 -4.01 2.79
CA GLY A 1 31.64 -2.85 2.79
C GLY A 1 30.35 -3.20 3.51
N ILE A 2 29.46 -2.23 3.67
CA ILE A 2 28.13 -2.43 4.24
C ILE A 2 27.23 -3.01 3.15
N VAL A 3 26.44 -4.03 3.49
CA VAL A 3 25.44 -4.63 2.60
C VAL A 3 24.09 -3.95 2.83
N TRP A 4 23.49 -3.43 1.77
CA TRP A 4 22.16 -2.86 1.80
C TRP A 4 21.08 -3.97 1.78
N ILE A 5 20.12 -3.92 2.71
CA ILE A 5 18.98 -4.85 2.76
C ILE A 5 17.77 -4.13 2.22
N GLY A 6 17.41 -4.42 0.98
CA GLY A 6 16.27 -3.79 0.30
C GLY A 6 16.47 -3.68 -1.21
N PRO A 7 15.52 -3.07 -1.91
CA PRO A 7 15.63 -2.83 -3.35
C PRO A 7 16.68 -1.75 -3.68
N SER A 8 17.06 -1.66 -4.95
CA SER A 8 18.03 -0.67 -5.41
C SER A 8 17.50 0.77 -5.25
N PRO A 9 18.38 1.78 -5.15
CA PRO A 9 17.95 3.18 -5.12
C PRO A 9 17.10 3.58 -6.33
N GLU A 10 17.39 3.01 -7.50
CA GLU A 10 16.63 3.22 -8.74
C GLU A 10 15.22 2.69 -8.63
N THR A 11 15.07 1.46 -8.12
CA THR A 11 13.76 0.83 -7.89
C THR A 11 12.96 1.60 -6.83
N ILE A 12 13.61 2.05 -5.74
CA ILE A 12 12.95 2.87 -4.72
C ILE A 12 12.43 4.18 -5.33
N ARG A 13 13.22 4.86 -6.17
CA ARG A 13 12.78 6.09 -6.82
C ARG A 13 11.64 5.85 -7.80
N SER A 14 11.77 4.84 -8.67
CA SER A 14 10.77 4.57 -9.73
C SER A 14 9.45 4.06 -9.18
N MET A 15 9.47 3.18 -8.18
CA MET A 15 8.26 2.57 -7.61
C MET A 15 7.71 3.36 -6.42
N GLY A 16 8.54 4.13 -5.71
CA GLY A 16 8.11 5.03 -4.64
C GLY A 16 7.54 6.36 -5.16
N ASP A 17 7.85 6.76 -6.40
CA ASP A 17 7.22 7.90 -7.04
C ASP A 17 5.86 7.49 -7.63
N LYS A 18 4.79 8.17 -7.20
CA LYS A 18 3.41 7.86 -7.61
C LYS A 18 3.18 7.98 -9.12
N ILE A 19 3.90 8.87 -9.78
CA ILE A 19 3.73 9.13 -11.21
C ILE A 19 4.52 8.09 -12.02
N GLU A 20 5.77 7.86 -11.65
CA GLU A 20 6.64 6.93 -12.39
C GLU A 20 6.15 5.49 -12.25
N SER A 21 5.74 5.07 -11.05
CA SER A 21 5.15 3.74 -10.83
C SER A 21 3.87 3.52 -11.65
N ARG A 22 2.99 4.52 -11.72
CA ARG A 22 1.76 4.46 -12.53
C ARG A 22 2.05 4.41 -14.02
N LYS A 23 3.05 5.15 -14.51
CA LYS A 23 3.50 5.08 -15.91
C LYS A 23 4.02 3.68 -16.25
N LEU A 24 4.82 3.08 -15.36
CA LEU A 24 5.30 1.71 -15.53
C LEU A 24 4.12 0.75 -15.62
N VAL A 25 3.22 0.79 -14.65
CA VAL A 25 2.04 -0.10 -14.57
C VAL A 25 1.14 0.06 -15.82
N SER A 26 0.92 1.29 -16.29
CA SER A 26 0.15 1.54 -17.52
C SER A 26 0.85 0.94 -18.76
N LYS A 27 2.17 1.07 -18.88
CA LYS A 27 2.95 0.45 -19.97
C LYS A 27 2.86 -1.07 -19.99
N LEU A 28 2.63 -1.68 -18.83
CA LEU A 28 2.41 -3.11 -18.70
C LEU A 28 0.97 -3.53 -19.08
N GLY A 29 0.10 -2.60 -19.48
CA GLY A 29 -1.30 -2.88 -19.79
C GLY A 29 -2.16 -3.14 -18.55
N LEU A 30 -1.69 -2.75 -17.36
CA LEU A 30 -2.43 -2.83 -16.11
C LEU A 30 -3.09 -1.48 -15.81
N ASN A 31 -4.14 -1.49 -14.99
CA ASN A 31 -4.91 -0.30 -14.66
C ASN A 31 -4.38 0.34 -13.36
N PRO A 32 -3.69 1.49 -13.38
CA PRO A 32 -3.55 2.29 -12.17
C PRO A 32 -4.91 2.93 -11.82
N VAL A 33 -5.10 3.34 -10.57
CA VAL A 33 -6.24 4.20 -10.22
C VAL A 33 -6.26 5.39 -11.19
N PRO A 34 -7.36 5.68 -11.91
CA PRO A 34 -7.38 6.79 -12.87
C PRO A 34 -6.96 8.11 -12.19
N GLY A 35 -5.98 8.79 -12.72
CA GLY A 35 -5.44 10.00 -12.10
C GLY A 35 -4.40 10.68 -13.00
N GLN A 36 -3.95 11.85 -12.56
CA GLN A 36 -2.99 12.67 -13.29
C GLN A 36 -1.65 11.95 -13.52
N LEU A 37 -1.01 12.31 -14.62
CA LEU A 37 0.38 11.93 -14.92
C LEU A 37 1.38 13.03 -14.57
N LYS A 38 0.89 14.20 -14.14
CA LYS A 38 1.68 15.33 -13.68
C LYS A 38 0.91 16.05 -12.58
N PRO A 39 1.55 16.48 -11.49
CA PRO A 39 0.88 17.24 -10.46
C PRO A 39 0.40 18.60 -10.99
N SER A 40 -0.75 19.05 -10.51
CA SER A 40 -1.27 20.39 -10.78
C SER A 40 -0.72 21.40 -9.79
N ARG A 41 -0.31 22.58 -10.27
CA ARG A 41 -0.05 23.77 -9.46
C ARG A 41 -1.20 24.77 -9.53
N LEU A 42 -1.99 24.67 -10.57
CA LEU A 42 -3.10 25.59 -10.85
C LEU A 42 -4.43 24.86 -10.69
N ARG A 43 -5.36 25.50 -9.99
CA ARG A 43 -6.70 24.97 -9.75
C ARG A 43 -7.43 24.60 -11.04
N ARG A 44 -7.31 25.41 -12.11
CA ARG A 44 -7.93 25.13 -13.41
C ARG A 44 -7.48 23.82 -14.05
N GLU A 45 -6.22 23.39 -13.79
CA GLU A 45 -5.68 22.12 -14.27
C GLU A 45 -6.34 20.97 -13.51
N ALA A 46 -6.41 21.11 -12.17
CA ALA A 46 -7.08 20.13 -11.31
C ALA A 46 -8.56 19.94 -11.66
N ILE A 47 -9.29 21.03 -11.98
CA ILE A 47 -10.68 20.95 -12.42
C ILE A 47 -10.79 20.15 -13.72
N LYS A 48 -10.01 20.49 -14.74
CA LYS A 48 -10.02 19.81 -16.04
C LYS A 48 -9.74 18.31 -15.89
N ASP A 49 -8.79 17.94 -15.05
CA ASP A 49 -8.45 16.54 -14.81
C ASP A 49 -9.56 15.83 -14.03
N ALA A 50 -10.12 16.46 -12.99
CA ALA A 50 -11.25 15.92 -12.26
C ALA A 50 -12.47 15.66 -13.13
N GLU A 51 -12.78 16.56 -14.05
CA GLU A 51 -13.84 16.37 -15.05
C GLU A 51 -13.58 15.16 -15.96
N SER A 52 -12.32 14.97 -16.39
CA SER A 52 -11.95 13.85 -17.25
C SER A 52 -12.06 12.49 -16.55
N PHE A 53 -11.82 12.43 -15.23
CA PHE A 53 -11.97 11.21 -14.42
C PHE A 53 -13.41 11.00 -13.93
N GLY A 54 -14.21 12.07 -13.92
CA GLY A 54 -15.54 12.12 -13.30
C GLY A 54 -15.46 12.16 -11.77
N TYR A 55 -16.33 12.92 -11.14
CA TYR A 55 -16.45 12.99 -9.69
C TYR A 55 -17.08 11.70 -9.11
N PRO A 56 -16.82 11.33 -7.83
CA PRO A 56 -15.91 12.02 -6.92
C PRO A 56 -14.43 11.78 -7.26
N VAL A 57 -13.59 12.76 -6.84
CA VAL A 57 -12.14 12.65 -6.96
C VAL A 57 -11.44 12.92 -5.62
N ALA A 58 -10.22 12.44 -5.49
CA ALA A 58 -9.36 12.73 -4.35
C ALA A 58 -8.29 13.77 -4.74
N LEU A 59 -8.17 14.83 -3.96
CA LEU A 59 -7.07 15.78 -4.00
C LEU A 59 -6.02 15.32 -3.01
N LYS A 60 -4.78 15.15 -3.42
CA LYS A 60 -3.66 14.66 -2.60
C LYS A 60 -2.43 15.54 -2.75
N ALA A 61 -1.63 15.66 -1.69
CA ALA A 61 -0.26 16.15 -1.82
C ALA A 61 0.54 15.21 -2.75
N ALA A 62 1.23 15.76 -3.75
CA ALA A 62 1.94 14.93 -4.74
C ALA A 62 3.06 14.07 -4.12
N HIS A 63 3.71 14.59 -3.07
CA HIS A 63 4.77 13.90 -2.33
C HIS A 63 4.29 13.36 -0.97
N GLY A 64 2.98 13.35 -0.73
CA GLY A 64 2.39 12.96 0.55
C GLY A 64 2.05 11.47 0.64
N GLY A 65 1.94 11.00 1.89
CA GLY A 65 1.49 9.65 2.26
C GLY A 65 0.72 9.67 3.58
N GLY A 66 0.13 8.51 3.97
CA GLY A 66 -0.53 8.36 5.27
C GLY A 66 -1.81 9.20 5.46
N GLY A 67 -2.47 9.60 4.37
CA GLY A 67 -3.75 10.34 4.45
C GLY A 67 -3.65 11.83 4.81
N LYS A 68 -2.45 12.36 5.08
CA LYS A 68 -2.25 13.80 5.30
C LYS A 68 -2.33 14.56 3.97
N GLY A 69 -3.01 15.70 3.96
CA GLY A 69 -3.22 16.48 2.74
C GLY A 69 -4.10 15.76 1.72
N LEU A 70 -5.04 14.93 2.16
CA LEU A 70 -6.04 14.25 1.35
C LEU A 70 -7.42 14.87 1.57
N ARG A 71 -8.14 15.20 0.48
CA ARG A 71 -9.55 15.58 0.50
C ARG A 71 -10.30 14.87 -0.62
N ILE A 72 -11.45 14.30 -0.28
CA ILE A 72 -12.38 13.74 -1.27
C ILE A 72 -13.39 14.82 -1.60
N VAL A 73 -13.58 15.10 -2.88
CA VAL A 73 -14.49 16.13 -3.38
C VAL A 73 -15.50 15.52 -4.34
N GLN A 74 -16.78 15.88 -4.14
CA GLN A 74 -17.90 15.28 -4.87
C GLN A 74 -18.24 16.02 -6.17
N ASN A 75 -17.77 17.26 -6.32
CA ASN A 75 -18.08 18.13 -7.44
C ASN A 75 -17.04 19.24 -7.58
N GLU A 76 -17.16 20.05 -8.64
CA GLU A 76 -16.25 21.16 -8.92
C GLU A 76 -16.26 22.23 -7.82
N ALA A 77 -17.41 22.56 -7.23
CA ALA A 77 -17.51 23.57 -6.19
C ALA A 77 -16.67 23.17 -4.95
N GLU A 78 -16.80 21.93 -4.52
CA GLU A 78 -15.98 21.36 -3.45
C GLU A 78 -14.49 21.31 -3.81
N LEU A 79 -14.16 21.05 -5.08
CA LEU A 79 -12.77 21.08 -5.53
C LEU A 79 -12.19 22.48 -5.40
N ILE A 80 -12.92 23.51 -5.86
CA ILE A 80 -12.51 24.90 -5.78
C ILE A 80 -12.24 25.33 -4.33
N GLU A 81 -13.13 24.95 -3.43
CA GLU A 81 -13.02 25.27 -1.99
C GLU A 81 -11.82 24.60 -1.34
N ASN A 82 -11.59 23.31 -1.66
CA ASN A 82 -10.57 22.50 -0.99
C ASN A 82 -9.17 22.62 -1.60
N PHE A 83 -9.03 23.04 -2.86
CA PHE A 83 -7.75 23.06 -3.56
C PHE A 83 -6.67 23.87 -2.83
N GLU A 84 -6.97 25.09 -2.42
CA GLU A 84 -6.01 25.95 -1.72
C GLU A 84 -5.70 25.47 -0.29
N ILE A 85 -6.65 24.75 0.34
CA ILE A 85 -6.44 24.15 1.64
C ILE A 85 -5.42 23.00 1.52
N VAL A 86 -5.65 22.06 0.59
CA VAL A 86 -4.75 20.94 0.34
C VAL A 86 -3.38 21.42 -0.09
N LYS A 87 -3.31 22.48 -0.90
CA LYS A 87 -2.05 23.09 -1.35
C LYS A 87 -1.21 23.60 -0.17
N ARG A 88 -1.82 24.35 0.75
CA ARG A 88 -1.14 24.85 1.96
C ARG A 88 -0.72 23.72 2.90
N GLU A 89 -1.57 22.71 3.09
CA GLU A 89 -1.23 21.51 3.87
C GLU A 89 -0.04 20.76 3.22
N SER A 90 -0.05 20.61 1.89
CA SER A 90 1.04 19.95 1.14
C SER A 90 2.38 20.67 1.32
N GLU A 91 2.36 21.99 1.22
CA GLU A 91 3.57 22.81 1.42
C GLU A 91 4.08 22.71 2.86
N ALA A 92 3.17 22.79 3.84
CA ALA A 92 3.54 22.74 5.26
C ALA A 92 4.10 21.37 5.70
N TYR A 93 3.54 20.27 5.21
CA TYR A 93 3.96 18.92 5.63
C TYR A 93 5.07 18.31 4.77
N PHE A 94 5.12 18.67 3.48
CA PHE A 94 5.98 17.98 2.50
C PHE A 94 6.90 18.94 1.73
N GLY A 95 6.82 20.25 1.99
CA GLY A 95 7.68 21.26 1.32
C GLY A 95 7.37 21.41 -0.18
N SER A 96 6.18 21.03 -0.63
CA SER A 96 5.75 21.12 -2.03
C SER A 96 4.29 21.51 -2.14
N ASP A 97 3.99 22.48 -2.99
CA ASP A 97 2.64 22.99 -3.27
C ASP A 97 1.91 22.21 -4.38
N GLN A 98 2.49 21.11 -4.83
CA GLN A 98 1.97 20.31 -5.92
C GLN A 98 0.83 19.40 -5.47
N ILE A 99 -0.31 19.49 -6.17
CA ILE A 99 -1.50 18.70 -5.90
C ILE A 99 -1.67 17.63 -6.98
N TYR A 100 -1.98 16.43 -6.52
CA TYR A 100 -2.31 15.29 -7.34
C TYR A 100 -3.80 15.02 -7.29
N VAL A 101 -4.45 14.84 -8.45
CA VAL A 101 -5.87 14.51 -8.56
C VAL A 101 -6.02 13.10 -9.09
N GLU A 102 -6.83 12.31 -8.44
CA GLU A 102 -7.17 10.95 -8.90
C GLU A 102 -8.65 10.65 -8.68
N LYS A 103 -9.18 9.69 -9.45
CA LYS A 103 -10.52 9.17 -9.25
C LYS A 103 -10.67 8.58 -7.85
N PHE A 104 -11.73 8.92 -7.16
CA PHE A 104 -12.12 8.23 -5.95
C PHE A 104 -13.04 7.06 -6.30
N ILE A 105 -12.51 5.84 -6.17
CA ILE A 105 -13.25 4.60 -6.46
C ILE A 105 -14.09 4.24 -5.23
N LYS A 106 -15.41 4.12 -5.41
CA LYS A 106 -16.34 3.79 -4.33
C LYS A 106 -17.52 2.96 -4.88
N PRO A 107 -17.89 1.84 -4.25
CA PRO A 107 -17.15 1.20 -3.15
C PRO A 107 -15.85 0.58 -3.64
N ALA A 108 -14.84 0.55 -2.78
CA ALA A 108 -13.60 -0.13 -3.06
C ALA A 108 -13.07 -0.85 -1.82
N ARG A 109 -12.45 -2.00 -2.02
CA ARG A 109 -11.66 -2.70 -1.01
C ARG A 109 -10.18 -2.40 -1.24
N HIS A 110 -9.44 -2.30 -0.14
CA HIS A 110 -7.99 -2.18 -0.18
C HIS A 110 -7.39 -3.57 -0.07
N ILE A 111 -6.82 -4.04 -1.15
CA ILE A 111 -6.14 -5.33 -1.21
C ILE A 111 -4.68 -5.13 -1.58
N GLU A 112 -3.81 -5.89 -0.99
CA GLU A 112 -2.38 -5.82 -1.27
C GLU A 112 -1.77 -7.20 -1.41
N THR A 113 -0.61 -7.26 -2.07
CA THR A 113 0.09 -8.51 -2.33
C THR A 113 1.52 -8.44 -1.82
N GLN A 114 1.96 -9.47 -1.12
CA GLN A 114 3.31 -9.59 -0.61
C GLN A 114 4.21 -10.26 -1.64
N ILE A 115 5.36 -9.65 -1.92
CA ILE A 115 6.42 -10.25 -2.71
C ILE A 115 7.73 -10.37 -1.93
N LEU A 116 8.53 -11.32 -2.34
CA LEU A 116 9.92 -11.47 -1.95
C LEU A 116 10.72 -11.84 -3.20
N SER A 117 11.70 -11.03 -3.59
CA SER A 117 12.46 -11.21 -4.84
C SER A 117 13.95 -11.28 -4.55
N ASP A 118 14.68 -12.13 -5.28
CA ASP A 118 16.13 -12.19 -5.22
C ASP A 118 16.80 -11.42 -6.38
N LYS A 119 18.12 -11.35 -6.35
CA LYS A 119 18.90 -10.69 -7.42
C LYS A 119 19.06 -11.52 -8.69
N TYR A 120 18.55 -12.74 -8.72
CA TYR A 120 18.66 -13.68 -9.85
C TYR A 120 17.39 -13.67 -10.70
N GLY A 121 16.38 -12.91 -10.30
CA GLY A 121 15.10 -12.77 -11.02
C GLY A 121 13.99 -13.67 -10.49
N ASN A 122 14.23 -14.43 -9.43
CA ASN A 122 13.18 -15.22 -8.80
C ASN A 122 12.34 -14.34 -7.90
N THR A 123 11.02 -14.43 -8.03
CA THR A 123 10.05 -13.71 -7.20
C THR A 123 9.03 -14.68 -6.64
N LEU A 124 8.91 -14.71 -5.33
CA LEU A 124 7.84 -15.39 -4.61
C LEU A 124 6.66 -14.45 -4.48
N TYR A 125 5.49 -14.91 -4.88
CA TYR A 125 4.20 -14.34 -4.53
C TYR A 125 3.72 -14.99 -3.23
N LEU A 126 3.54 -14.19 -2.19
CA LEU A 126 3.20 -14.66 -0.85
C LEU A 126 1.76 -14.26 -0.45
N GLY A 127 0.86 -14.30 -1.43
CA GLY A 127 -0.57 -14.09 -1.24
C GLY A 127 -0.98 -12.65 -1.02
N GLU A 128 -2.25 -12.52 -0.72
CA GLU A 128 -2.97 -11.26 -0.55
C GLU A 128 -3.29 -11.00 0.92
N ARG A 129 -3.47 -9.69 1.23
CA ARG A 129 -4.04 -9.21 2.48
C ARG A 129 -5.17 -8.24 2.17
N ASP A 130 -6.31 -8.40 2.82
CA ASP A 130 -7.37 -7.39 2.85
C ASP A 130 -7.05 -6.39 3.96
N CYS A 131 -6.88 -5.14 3.58
CA CYS A 131 -6.56 -4.03 4.47
C CYS A 131 -7.67 -2.96 4.44
N SER A 132 -8.91 -3.34 4.15
CA SER A 132 -10.03 -2.41 3.97
C SER A 132 -10.52 -1.79 5.28
N LEU A 133 -10.31 -2.47 6.42
CA LEU A 133 -10.68 -1.94 7.73
C LEU A 133 -9.66 -0.89 8.20
N GLN A 134 -10.03 0.37 7.94
CA GLN A 134 -9.17 1.53 8.19
C GLN A 134 -9.93 2.60 8.95
N ARG A 135 -9.19 3.39 9.72
CA ARG A 135 -9.67 4.64 10.30
C ARG A 135 -8.75 5.77 9.85
N ARG A 136 -9.31 6.80 9.20
CA ARG A 136 -8.54 7.95 8.67
C ARG A 136 -7.39 7.54 7.75
N ASN A 137 -7.62 6.55 6.89
CA ASN A 137 -6.63 5.93 6.00
C ASN A 137 -5.46 5.23 6.71
N GLN A 138 -5.65 4.84 7.97
CA GLN A 138 -4.72 3.98 8.69
C GLN A 138 -5.35 2.59 8.85
N LYS A 139 -4.62 1.57 8.45
CA LYS A 139 -5.01 0.17 8.59
C LYS A 139 -5.18 -0.16 10.10
N LEU A 140 -6.24 -0.87 10.44
CA LEU A 140 -6.55 -1.30 11.81
C LEU A 140 -6.62 -2.80 11.95
N ILE A 141 -7.15 -3.47 10.92
CA ILE A 141 -7.28 -4.93 10.85
C ILE A 141 -6.88 -5.35 9.46
N GLU A 142 -6.00 -6.33 9.37
CA GLU A 142 -5.55 -6.94 8.13
C GLU A 142 -5.79 -8.45 8.19
N GLU A 143 -6.29 -9.02 7.09
CA GLU A 143 -6.58 -10.46 7.03
C GLU A 143 -6.07 -11.13 5.76
N SER A 144 -5.73 -12.39 5.85
CA SER A 144 -5.30 -13.23 4.74
C SER A 144 -5.75 -14.69 4.94
N PRO A 145 -6.34 -15.34 3.91
CA PRO A 145 -6.71 -14.77 2.62
C PRO A 145 -7.97 -13.91 2.73
N PRO A 146 -8.22 -12.96 1.83
CA PRO A 146 -9.51 -12.30 1.70
C PRO A 146 -10.59 -13.31 1.31
N GLU A 147 -11.66 -13.45 2.11
CA GLU A 147 -12.74 -14.40 1.81
C GLU A 147 -13.58 -13.99 0.59
N TRP A 148 -13.69 -12.70 0.33
CA TRP A 148 -14.48 -12.17 -0.78
C TRP A 148 -13.83 -12.36 -2.15
N LEU A 149 -12.52 -12.60 -2.19
CA LEU A 149 -11.74 -12.69 -3.43
C LEU A 149 -11.93 -14.05 -4.07
N SER A 150 -12.42 -14.06 -5.30
CA SER A 150 -12.58 -15.29 -6.07
C SER A 150 -11.22 -15.91 -6.47
N ASP A 151 -11.20 -17.20 -6.80
CA ASP A 151 -10.00 -17.85 -7.32
C ASP A 151 -9.51 -17.20 -8.62
N TYR A 152 -10.43 -16.77 -9.47
CA TYR A 152 -10.11 -16.03 -10.69
C TYR A 152 -9.49 -14.66 -10.39
N GLY A 153 -10.06 -13.92 -9.45
CA GLY A 153 -9.51 -12.64 -8.99
C GLY A 153 -8.12 -12.81 -8.40
N ARG A 154 -7.91 -13.88 -7.63
CA ARG A 154 -6.63 -14.23 -7.01
C ARG A 154 -5.53 -14.50 -8.05
N GLU A 155 -5.82 -15.29 -9.08
CA GLU A 155 -4.85 -15.56 -10.15
C GLU A 155 -4.52 -14.31 -10.97
N ARG A 156 -5.50 -13.47 -11.26
CA ARG A 156 -5.26 -12.17 -11.92
C ARG A 156 -4.38 -11.26 -11.08
N LEU A 157 -4.65 -11.18 -9.78
CA LEU A 157 -3.88 -10.34 -8.88
C LEU A 157 -2.43 -10.81 -8.76
N LYS A 158 -2.23 -12.13 -8.72
CA LYS A 158 -0.91 -12.76 -8.76
C LYS A 158 -0.17 -12.45 -10.06
N GLU A 159 -0.84 -12.59 -11.22
CA GLU A 159 -0.26 -12.22 -12.52
C GLU A 159 0.17 -10.76 -12.54
N TYR A 160 -0.70 -9.85 -12.09
CA TYR A 160 -0.40 -8.41 -12.04
C TYR A 160 0.81 -8.13 -11.15
N THR A 161 0.83 -8.75 -9.98
CA THR A 161 1.92 -8.62 -9.00
C THR A 161 3.27 -9.05 -9.57
N LEU A 162 3.33 -10.26 -10.14
CA LEU A 162 4.57 -10.80 -10.71
C LEU A 162 5.05 -9.98 -11.92
N LYS A 163 4.11 -9.48 -12.73
CA LYS A 163 4.41 -8.61 -13.87
C LYS A 163 5.01 -7.27 -13.44
N ILE A 164 4.49 -6.67 -12.36
CA ILE A 164 5.04 -5.42 -11.80
C ILE A 164 6.42 -5.69 -11.19
N ALA A 165 6.58 -6.74 -10.39
CA ALA A 165 7.82 -7.07 -9.72
C ALA A 165 8.97 -7.30 -10.72
N SER A 166 8.74 -8.12 -11.75
CA SER A 166 9.75 -8.44 -12.77
C SER A 166 10.15 -7.21 -13.59
N ASN A 167 9.21 -6.35 -13.95
CA ASN A 167 9.49 -5.17 -14.79
C ASN A 167 10.02 -3.95 -14.00
N SER A 168 9.98 -4.00 -12.67
CA SER A 168 10.59 -3.00 -11.79
C SER A 168 11.99 -3.40 -11.30
N ASN A 169 12.51 -4.55 -11.71
CA ASN A 169 13.75 -5.15 -11.21
C ASN A 169 13.78 -5.16 -9.67
N TYR A 170 12.65 -5.58 -9.08
CA TYR A 170 12.49 -5.55 -7.64
C TYR A 170 13.36 -6.60 -6.97
N ILE A 171 14.00 -6.22 -5.86
CA ILE A 171 14.80 -7.11 -5.01
C ILE A 171 14.37 -6.91 -3.56
N ASN A 172 14.30 -7.99 -2.80
CA ASN A 172 13.94 -8.03 -1.38
C ASN A 172 12.42 -8.03 -1.14
N ALA A 173 11.97 -7.73 0.09
CA ALA A 173 10.56 -7.71 0.43
C ALA A 173 9.88 -6.43 -0.04
N GLY A 174 8.69 -6.58 -0.62
CA GLY A 174 7.87 -5.45 -1.06
C GLY A 174 6.39 -5.80 -1.06
N THR A 175 5.56 -4.77 -1.09
CA THR A 175 4.10 -4.91 -1.12
C THR A 175 3.53 -4.05 -2.23
N ILE A 176 2.65 -4.62 -3.04
CA ILE A 176 1.93 -3.90 -4.08
C ILE A 176 0.49 -3.74 -3.63
N GLU A 177 0.04 -2.50 -3.55
CA GLU A 177 -1.30 -2.14 -3.11
C GLU A 177 -2.23 -1.86 -4.29
N PHE A 178 -3.46 -2.35 -4.18
CA PHE A 178 -4.51 -2.19 -5.16
C PHE A 178 -5.82 -1.75 -4.48
N LEU A 179 -6.65 -1.04 -5.24
CA LEU A 179 -8.07 -0.94 -4.96
C LEU A 179 -8.81 -1.96 -5.80
N ALA A 180 -9.78 -2.65 -5.20
CA ALA A 180 -10.67 -3.56 -5.91
C ALA A 180 -12.11 -3.05 -5.81
N ASP A 181 -12.82 -3.01 -6.94
CA ASP A 181 -14.25 -2.75 -6.96
C ASP A 181 -15.07 -4.04 -6.75
N SER A 182 -16.41 -3.93 -6.79
CA SER A 182 -17.33 -5.07 -6.60
C SER A 182 -17.23 -6.15 -7.67
N ASP A 183 -16.67 -5.81 -8.83
CA ASP A 183 -16.52 -6.70 -9.98
C ASP A 183 -15.11 -7.29 -10.06
N GLU A 184 -14.34 -7.14 -8.97
CA GLU A 184 -12.93 -7.55 -8.88
C GLU A 184 -12.04 -6.90 -9.94
N ASN A 185 -12.35 -5.67 -10.38
CA ASN A 185 -11.38 -4.89 -11.16
C ASN A 185 -10.32 -4.34 -10.20
N PHE A 186 -9.07 -4.65 -10.48
CA PHE A 186 -7.94 -4.21 -9.67
C PHE A 186 -7.30 -2.99 -10.28
N TYR A 187 -7.14 -1.95 -9.46
CA TYR A 187 -6.49 -0.70 -9.80
C TYR A 187 -5.24 -0.53 -8.96
N PHE A 188 -4.09 -0.50 -9.60
CA PHE A 188 -2.82 -0.26 -8.90
C PHE A 188 -2.86 1.08 -8.16
N LEU A 189 -2.59 1.05 -6.87
CA LEU A 189 -2.55 2.23 -6.02
C LEU A 189 -1.12 2.73 -5.83
N GLU A 190 -0.27 1.90 -5.24
CA GLU A 190 1.14 2.19 -5.00
C GLU A 190 1.94 0.92 -4.71
N MET A 191 3.27 1.05 -4.65
CA MET A 191 4.15 -0.01 -4.18
C MET A 191 4.95 0.47 -2.98
N ASN A 192 4.88 -0.27 -1.90
CA ASN A 192 5.73 -0.07 -0.74
C ASN A 192 7.02 -0.85 -0.92
N THR A 193 8.11 -0.12 -1.13
CA THR A 193 9.44 -0.68 -1.41
C THR A 193 10.18 -1.06 -0.13
N ARG A 194 9.47 -1.66 0.81
CA ARG A 194 9.92 -2.04 2.15
C ARG A 194 8.99 -3.08 2.76
N LEU A 195 9.42 -3.66 3.87
CA LEU A 195 8.53 -4.45 4.73
C LEU A 195 7.47 -3.54 5.37
N GLN A 196 6.26 -4.05 5.55
CA GLN A 196 5.15 -3.37 6.21
C GLN A 196 4.82 -4.01 7.57
N VAL A 197 4.04 -3.32 8.40
CA VAL A 197 3.63 -3.82 9.72
C VAL A 197 2.87 -5.13 9.59
N GLU A 198 1.96 -5.21 8.65
CA GLU A 198 1.08 -6.34 8.36
C GLU A 198 1.76 -7.56 7.69
N HIS A 199 3.09 -7.59 7.63
CA HIS A 199 3.85 -8.75 7.14
C HIS A 199 3.59 -10.01 7.97
N THR A 200 3.28 -9.85 9.25
CA THR A 200 3.03 -10.92 10.21
C THR A 200 1.88 -11.83 9.78
N VAL A 201 0.84 -11.27 9.15
CA VAL A 201 -0.30 -12.03 8.58
C VAL A 201 0.18 -13.03 7.53
N THR A 202 1.06 -12.59 6.65
CA THR A 202 1.67 -13.44 5.62
C THR A 202 2.59 -14.49 6.23
N GLU A 203 3.43 -14.10 7.19
CA GLU A 203 4.36 -15.01 7.88
C GLU A 203 3.63 -16.16 8.57
N MET A 204 2.54 -15.87 9.25
CA MET A 204 1.72 -16.89 9.93
C MET A 204 1.12 -17.90 8.94
N ARG A 205 0.72 -17.45 7.75
CA ARG A 205 0.13 -18.33 6.73
C ARG A 205 1.15 -19.17 5.99
N TYR A 206 2.30 -18.60 5.66
CA TYR A 206 3.31 -19.27 4.83
C TYR A 206 4.40 -19.99 5.65
N GLY A 207 4.42 -19.78 6.98
CA GLY A 207 5.46 -20.35 7.85
C GLY A 207 6.86 -19.85 7.49
N ILE A 208 6.98 -18.60 7.09
CA ILE A 208 8.21 -17.93 6.69
C ILE A 208 8.49 -16.74 7.61
N ASP A 209 9.75 -16.44 7.83
CA ASP A 209 10.23 -15.23 8.50
C ASP A 209 10.78 -14.27 7.44
N LEU A 210 9.99 -13.27 7.06
CA LEU A 210 10.33 -12.34 5.98
C LEU A 210 11.58 -11.51 6.31
N VAL A 211 11.77 -11.12 7.55
CA VAL A 211 12.95 -10.35 7.98
C VAL A 211 14.22 -11.18 7.83
N LYS A 212 14.17 -12.45 8.21
CA LYS A 212 15.28 -13.39 8.01
C LYS A 212 15.58 -13.60 6.54
N GLU A 213 14.55 -13.74 5.72
CA GLU A 213 14.73 -13.90 4.26
C GLU A 213 15.28 -12.63 3.61
N GLN A 214 14.88 -11.43 4.05
CA GLN A 214 15.48 -10.19 3.61
C GLN A 214 17.00 -10.18 3.80
N ILE A 215 17.46 -10.64 4.97
CA ILE A 215 18.90 -10.73 5.29
C ILE A 215 19.58 -11.76 4.39
N LYS A 216 18.99 -12.95 4.21
CA LYS A 216 19.54 -14.00 3.35
C LYS A 216 19.68 -13.54 1.89
N ILE A 217 18.65 -12.87 1.36
CA ILE A 217 18.69 -12.32 -0.01
C ILE A 217 19.81 -11.30 -0.15
N ALA A 218 19.94 -10.40 0.83
CA ALA A 218 21.02 -9.41 0.85
C ALA A 218 22.42 -10.05 0.88
N LEU A 219 22.56 -11.20 1.54
CA LEU A 219 23.78 -12.03 1.54
C LEU A 219 23.97 -12.84 0.25
N GLY A 220 23.01 -12.81 -0.66
CA GLY A 220 23.12 -13.43 -1.98
C GLY A 220 22.47 -14.80 -2.14
N ASN A 221 21.61 -15.21 -1.19
CA ASN A 221 20.84 -16.43 -1.34
C ASN A 221 19.81 -16.33 -2.46
N SER A 222 19.56 -17.46 -3.14
CA SER A 222 18.53 -17.61 -4.17
C SER A 222 17.20 -18.04 -3.54
N LEU A 223 16.10 -17.66 -4.19
CA LEU A 223 14.74 -18.10 -3.88
C LEU A 223 14.26 -19.24 -4.78
N GLU A 224 15.09 -19.73 -5.71
CA GLU A 224 14.72 -20.71 -6.74
C GLU A 224 14.10 -22.01 -6.17
N ASP A 225 14.62 -22.50 -5.05
CA ASP A 225 14.18 -23.75 -4.45
C ASP A 225 13.02 -23.62 -3.46
N TYR A 226 12.53 -22.38 -3.22
CA TYR A 226 11.45 -22.16 -2.28
C TYR A 226 10.13 -22.68 -2.81
N LYS A 227 9.51 -23.59 -2.06
CA LYS A 227 8.16 -24.11 -2.29
C LYS A 227 7.34 -23.83 -1.04
N LEU A 228 6.59 -22.74 -1.07
CA LEU A 228 5.78 -22.30 0.05
C LEU A 228 4.30 -22.42 -0.29
N GLU A 229 3.58 -23.13 0.55
CA GLU A 229 2.13 -23.29 0.43
C GLU A 229 1.45 -22.61 1.62
N PRO A 230 0.49 -21.72 1.37
CA PRO A 230 -0.22 -21.03 2.45
C PRO A 230 -1.11 -22.01 3.22
N ARG A 231 -1.27 -21.80 4.54
CA ARG A 231 -2.11 -22.62 5.41
C ARG A 231 -3.03 -21.74 6.23
N GLY A 232 -4.26 -22.20 6.39
CA GLY A 232 -5.23 -21.59 7.30
C GLY A 232 -5.55 -20.14 6.94
N HIS A 233 -5.92 -19.40 7.97
CA HIS A 233 -6.36 -18.01 7.92
C HIS A 233 -5.66 -17.23 9.04
N SER A 234 -5.30 -15.98 8.78
CA SER A 234 -4.61 -15.12 9.76
C SER A 234 -5.22 -13.73 9.76
N ILE A 235 -5.38 -13.15 10.94
CA ILE A 235 -5.90 -11.79 11.13
C ILE A 235 -4.95 -11.06 12.08
N GLU A 236 -4.55 -9.85 11.71
CA GLU A 236 -3.81 -8.93 12.55
C GLU A 236 -4.71 -7.82 13.05
N PHE A 237 -4.51 -7.43 14.30
CA PHE A 237 -5.15 -6.27 14.93
C PHE A 237 -4.08 -5.29 15.39
N ARG A 238 -4.17 -4.04 14.99
CA ARG A 238 -3.30 -2.98 15.50
C ARG A 238 -3.88 -2.40 16.76
N ILE A 239 -3.17 -2.57 17.87
CA ILE A 239 -3.56 -2.03 19.17
C ILE A 239 -2.74 -0.76 19.43
N ASN A 240 -3.40 0.39 19.38
CA ASN A 240 -2.77 1.70 19.54
C ASN A 240 -3.21 2.37 20.84
N ALA A 241 -2.30 3.15 21.47
CA ALA A 241 -2.63 4.00 22.61
C ALA A 241 -3.39 5.24 22.12
N GLU A 242 -4.71 5.19 22.16
CA GLU A 242 -5.63 6.22 21.65
C GLU A 242 -6.80 6.41 22.61
N ASP A 243 -7.34 7.62 22.67
CA ASP A 243 -8.52 7.97 23.48
C ASP A 243 -9.80 7.87 22.64
N PRO A 244 -10.64 6.83 22.82
CA PRO A 244 -11.89 6.68 22.07
C PRO A 244 -12.90 7.80 22.37
N THR A 245 -12.85 8.42 23.56
CA THR A 245 -13.75 9.50 23.95
C THR A 245 -13.38 10.83 23.30
N ASN A 246 -12.12 10.97 22.90
CA ASN A 246 -11.57 12.16 22.24
C ASN A 246 -11.23 11.86 20.76
N ASN A 247 -12.17 11.20 20.06
CA ASN A 247 -12.07 10.93 18.65
C ASN A 247 -10.79 10.16 18.26
N PHE A 248 -10.36 9.23 19.11
CA PHE A 248 -9.16 8.40 18.95
C PHE A 248 -7.87 9.20 18.72
N LEU A 249 -7.72 10.33 19.42
CA LEU A 249 -6.43 11.02 19.43
C LEU A 249 -5.37 10.16 20.11
N PRO A 250 -4.13 10.16 19.60
CA PRO A 250 -3.03 9.46 20.25
C PRO A 250 -2.83 9.94 21.69
N THR A 251 -2.70 9.02 22.61
CA THR A 251 -2.48 9.28 24.05
C THR A 251 -1.20 8.61 24.50
N PRO A 252 -0.02 9.20 24.20
CA PRO A 252 1.24 8.65 24.66
C PRO A 252 1.31 8.73 26.19
N GLY A 253 1.87 7.68 26.80
CA GLY A 253 1.96 7.60 28.26
C GLY A 253 2.63 6.31 28.72
N THR A 254 2.69 6.11 30.03
CA THR A 254 3.19 4.89 30.63
C THR A 254 2.09 3.84 30.70
N ILE A 255 2.34 2.66 30.14
CA ILE A 255 1.46 1.50 30.28
C ILE A 255 1.62 0.98 31.73
N THR A 256 0.54 1.04 32.51
CA THR A 256 0.54 0.62 33.92
C THR A 256 0.18 -0.84 34.12
N GLU A 257 -0.55 -1.43 33.17
CA GLU A 257 -0.89 -2.85 33.14
C GLU A 257 -0.85 -3.34 31.70
N TYR A 258 -0.15 -4.45 31.45
CA TYR A 258 -0.05 -5.07 30.14
C TYR A 258 -0.18 -6.59 30.27
N ARG A 259 -1.16 -7.16 29.56
CA ARG A 259 -1.38 -8.61 29.48
C ARG A 259 -1.44 -9.03 28.02
N GLU A 260 -0.39 -9.69 27.58
CA GLU A 260 -0.36 -10.23 26.22
C GLU A 260 -1.38 -11.38 26.10
N PRO A 261 -2.17 -11.40 25.01
CA PRO A 261 -2.94 -12.59 24.66
C PRO A 261 -1.98 -13.73 24.32
N THR A 262 -2.32 -14.93 24.78
CA THR A 262 -1.51 -16.14 24.58
C THR A 262 -2.39 -17.28 24.09
N GLY A 263 -1.80 -18.28 23.45
CA GLY A 263 -2.49 -19.49 22.99
C GLY A 263 -1.96 -19.98 21.65
N ASN A 264 -2.48 -21.14 21.23
CA ASN A 264 -2.10 -21.70 19.94
C ASN A 264 -2.58 -20.77 18.81
N GLY A 265 -1.65 -20.43 17.91
CA GLY A 265 -1.94 -19.53 16.78
C GLY A 265 -2.00 -18.05 17.13
N VAL A 266 -1.67 -17.68 18.37
CA VAL A 266 -1.57 -16.28 18.80
C VAL A 266 -0.11 -15.83 18.70
N ARG A 267 0.10 -14.70 18.03
CA ARG A 267 1.38 -13.99 17.95
C ARG A 267 1.19 -12.55 18.44
N VAL A 268 2.14 -12.05 19.19
CA VAL A 268 2.18 -10.66 19.64
C VAL A 268 3.53 -10.06 19.27
N ASP A 269 3.49 -8.97 18.51
CA ASP A 269 4.66 -8.17 18.17
C ASP A 269 4.52 -6.82 18.90
N GLY A 270 5.13 -6.73 20.08
CA GLY A 270 5.10 -5.55 20.94
C GLY A 270 6.35 -4.69 20.78
N TRP A 271 6.26 -3.44 21.17
CA TRP A 271 7.35 -2.46 21.19
C TRP A 271 7.71 -2.09 22.61
#